data_f01bf77f2ac774753b981e1c1f858404
#
_entry.id   f01bf77f2ac774753b981e1c1f858404
#
_cell.length_a   1.000
_cell.length_b   1.000
_cell.length_c   1.000
_cell.angle_alpha   90.00
_cell.angle_beta   90.00
_cell.angle_gamma   90.00
#
_symmetry.space_group_name_H-M   'P 1'
#
loop_
_entity.id
_entity.type
_entity.pdbx_description
1 polymer ?
#
loop_
_entity_poly.entity_id
_entity_poly.type
_entity_poly.pdbx_seq_one_letter_code
_entity_poly.pdbx_strand_id
1 'polypeptide(L)'
;MSNSAMSVVILAAGKGTRMYSDLPKVLHPLAGKPMVQHVIDAAMKLGAQQVHLVYGHGGDLLKSTLTEGALNWVLQAEQLGTGHAMQQAAPHFADDEDVLMLYGDVPLISVDTLQRLLAAKPQGGIGLLTVKLDDPSGYGRIVREPVSYTHLR
;
A
#
# COMPACT_ATOMS: atom_id res chain seq x y z
N MET A 1 -14.40 20.26 -8.83
CA MET A 1 -13.85 19.09 -8.12
C MET A 1 -12.39 19.43 -7.84
N SER A 2 -12.00 19.73 -6.61
CA SER A 2 -10.60 20.02 -6.30
C SER A 2 -9.84 18.70 -6.48
N ASN A 3 -8.97 18.69 -7.47
CA ASN A 3 -8.05 17.59 -7.68
C ASN A 3 -6.97 17.77 -6.61
N SER A 4 -7.26 17.35 -5.37
CA SER A 4 -6.22 17.31 -4.34
C SER A 4 -5.09 16.42 -4.84
N ALA A 5 -3.86 16.86 -4.64
CA ALA A 5 -2.70 16.04 -4.92
C ALA A 5 -2.84 14.71 -4.19
N MET A 6 -2.43 13.61 -4.82
CA MET A 6 -2.52 12.28 -4.23
C MET A 6 -1.18 11.58 -4.29
N SER A 7 -0.68 11.20 -3.12
CA SER A 7 0.46 10.30 -2.98
C SER A 7 0.00 8.88 -2.72
N VAL A 8 0.67 7.92 -3.34
CA VAL A 8 0.46 6.50 -3.07
C VAL A 8 1.67 5.94 -2.34
N VAL A 9 1.42 5.21 -1.24
CA VAL A 9 2.45 4.48 -0.49
C VAL A 9 2.23 3.00 -0.70
N ILE A 10 3.24 2.32 -1.22
CA ILE A 10 3.21 0.86 -1.43
C ILE A 10 4.12 0.20 -0.40
N LEU A 11 3.56 -0.62 0.46
CA LEU A 11 4.30 -1.34 1.49
C LEU A 11 4.89 -2.62 0.91
N ALA A 12 6.22 -2.69 0.84
CA ALA A 12 6.99 -3.79 0.27
C ALA A 12 8.13 -4.29 1.18
N ALA A 13 8.14 -3.90 2.46
CA ALA A 13 9.22 -4.21 3.39
C ALA A 13 9.13 -5.59 4.06
N GLY A 14 8.07 -6.34 3.83
CA GLY A 14 7.84 -7.66 4.45
C GLY A 14 8.86 -8.71 4.01
N LYS A 15 9.40 -9.47 4.98
CA LYS A 15 10.43 -10.52 4.71
C LYS A 15 9.91 -11.72 3.93
N GLY A 16 8.60 -11.96 3.88
CA GLY A 16 7.99 -13.08 3.14
C GLY A 16 8.48 -14.46 3.60
N THR A 17 8.81 -14.65 4.87
CA THR A 17 9.43 -15.86 5.43
C THR A 17 8.68 -17.15 5.12
N ARG A 18 7.36 -17.07 4.90
CA ARG A 18 6.52 -18.20 4.51
C ARG A 18 6.70 -18.68 3.07
N MET A 19 7.41 -17.91 2.23
CA MET A 19 7.61 -18.24 0.81
C MET A 19 8.76 -19.24 0.60
N TYR A 20 9.59 -19.52 1.63
CA TYR A 20 10.76 -20.41 1.54
C TYR A 20 11.66 -20.07 0.34
N SER A 21 11.88 -18.79 0.09
CA SER A 21 12.61 -18.26 -1.05
C SER A 21 13.47 -17.08 -0.62
N ASP A 22 14.66 -16.95 -1.21
CA ASP A 22 15.56 -15.81 -1.02
C ASP A 22 15.06 -14.56 -1.77
N LEU A 23 14.15 -14.76 -2.73
CA LEU A 23 13.54 -13.67 -3.45
C LEU A 23 12.52 -12.94 -2.53
N PRO A 24 12.61 -11.61 -2.39
CA PRO A 24 11.59 -10.84 -1.69
C PRO A 24 10.18 -11.17 -2.19
N LYS A 25 9.21 -11.37 -1.28
CA LYS A 25 7.85 -11.81 -1.61
C LYS A 25 7.24 -11.01 -2.77
N VAL A 26 7.39 -9.70 -2.72
CA VAL A 26 6.79 -8.77 -3.69
C VAL A 26 7.43 -8.83 -5.09
N LEU A 27 8.61 -9.46 -5.23
CA LEU A 27 9.28 -9.68 -6.50
C LEU A 27 8.92 -11.00 -7.18
N HIS A 28 8.21 -11.90 -6.50
CA HIS A 28 7.74 -13.12 -7.14
C HIS A 28 6.86 -12.78 -8.35
N PRO A 29 7.09 -13.45 -9.50
CA PRO A 29 6.38 -13.13 -10.73
C PRO A 29 4.93 -13.61 -10.69
N LEU A 30 4.04 -12.76 -11.17
CA LEU A 30 2.65 -13.08 -11.46
C LEU A 30 2.38 -12.62 -12.90
N ALA A 31 1.94 -13.51 -13.77
CA ALA A 31 1.69 -13.20 -15.19
C ALA A 31 2.86 -12.46 -15.87
N GLY A 32 4.08 -12.88 -15.59
CA GLY A 32 5.30 -12.39 -16.25
C GLY A 32 5.93 -11.13 -15.66
N LYS A 33 5.37 -10.53 -14.61
CA LYS A 33 5.97 -9.39 -13.92
C LYS A 33 5.87 -9.50 -12.39
N PRO A 34 6.75 -8.83 -11.61
CA PRO A 34 6.71 -8.86 -10.16
C PRO A 34 5.34 -8.47 -9.59
N MET A 35 4.90 -9.10 -8.50
CA MET A 35 3.63 -8.75 -7.86
C MET A 35 3.52 -7.25 -7.56
N VAL A 36 4.56 -6.65 -7.02
CA VAL A 36 4.56 -5.22 -6.70
C VAL A 36 4.42 -4.33 -7.93
N GLN A 37 4.91 -4.78 -9.11
CA GLN A 37 4.77 -4.02 -10.35
C GLN A 37 3.29 -3.86 -10.76
N HIS A 38 2.45 -4.88 -10.53
CA HIS A 38 1.02 -4.76 -10.76
C HIS A 38 0.38 -3.68 -9.89
N VAL A 39 0.83 -3.57 -8.63
CA VAL A 39 0.35 -2.53 -7.69
C VAL A 39 0.82 -1.14 -8.12
N ILE A 40 2.10 -1.02 -8.55
CA ILE A 40 2.65 0.22 -9.10
C ILE A 40 1.86 0.65 -10.34
N ASP A 41 1.61 -0.27 -11.26
CA ASP A 41 0.84 0.00 -12.49
C ASP A 41 -0.58 0.48 -12.15
N ALA A 42 -1.23 -0.10 -11.13
CA ALA A 42 -2.54 0.34 -10.68
C ALA A 42 -2.49 1.75 -10.08
N ALA A 43 -1.48 2.06 -9.27
CA ALA A 43 -1.28 3.39 -8.69
C ALA A 43 -1.06 4.46 -9.79
N MET A 44 -0.23 4.16 -10.78
CA MET A 44 0.02 5.06 -11.91
C MET A 44 -1.25 5.29 -12.75
N LYS A 45 -2.01 4.23 -13.04
CA LYS A 45 -3.29 4.33 -13.77
C LYS A 45 -4.36 5.10 -12.99
N LEU A 46 -4.29 5.08 -11.67
CA LEU A 46 -5.18 5.87 -10.81
C LEU A 46 -4.89 7.37 -10.89
N GLY A 47 -3.72 7.77 -11.39
CA GLY A 47 -3.29 9.15 -11.51
C GLY A 47 -2.49 9.64 -10.30
N ALA A 48 -1.81 8.75 -9.58
CA ALA A 48 -0.91 9.12 -8.49
C ALA A 48 0.13 10.12 -8.97
N GLN A 49 0.30 11.23 -8.26
CA GLN A 49 1.34 12.22 -8.56
C GLN A 49 2.69 11.76 -8.04
N GLN A 50 2.70 11.07 -6.92
CA GLN A 50 3.89 10.46 -6.34
C GLN A 50 3.59 9.04 -5.89
N VAL A 51 4.56 8.14 -6.11
CA VAL A 51 4.50 6.76 -5.63
C VAL A 51 5.71 6.50 -4.74
N HIS A 52 5.46 6.25 -3.46
CA HIS A 52 6.48 5.94 -2.47
C HIS A 52 6.50 4.44 -2.24
N LEU A 53 7.62 3.79 -2.49
CA LEU A 53 7.80 2.36 -2.23
C LEU A 53 8.57 2.18 -0.92
N VAL A 54 7.88 1.71 0.12
CA VAL A 54 8.51 1.41 1.41
C VAL A 54 9.11 0.02 1.34
N TYR A 55 10.43 -0.06 1.45
CA TYR A 55 11.19 -1.30 1.36
C TYR A 55 12.02 -1.55 2.62
N GLY A 56 12.40 -2.82 2.85
CA GLY A 56 13.28 -3.23 3.94
C GLY A 56 14.58 -3.85 3.40
N HIS A 57 14.98 -4.95 4.00
CA HIS A 57 16.13 -5.73 3.52
C HIS A 57 15.94 -6.23 2.09
N GLY A 58 17.04 -6.26 1.31
CA GLY A 58 16.97 -6.64 -0.11
C GLY A 58 16.58 -5.50 -1.06
N GLY A 59 16.67 -4.26 -0.61
CA GLY A 59 16.35 -3.07 -1.39
C GLY A 59 17.11 -2.93 -2.71
N ASP A 60 18.36 -3.39 -2.77
CA ASP A 60 19.16 -3.33 -4.00
C ASP A 60 18.55 -4.18 -5.11
N LEU A 61 18.04 -5.38 -4.76
CA LEU A 61 17.36 -6.24 -5.71
C LEU A 61 16.02 -5.63 -6.17
N LEU A 62 15.25 -5.01 -5.26
CA LEU A 62 14.06 -4.29 -5.66
C LEU A 62 14.39 -3.15 -6.64
N LYS A 63 15.38 -2.32 -6.32
CA LYS A 63 15.79 -1.18 -7.16
C LYS A 63 16.30 -1.60 -8.53
N SER A 64 17.05 -2.71 -8.61
CA SER A 64 17.55 -3.24 -9.86
C SER A 64 16.48 -3.91 -10.72
N THR A 65 15.42 -4.43 -10.08
CA THR A 65 14.33 -5.14 -10.77
C THR A 65 13.23 -4.18 -11.24
N LEU A 66 12.90 -3.18 -10.42
CA LEU A 66 11.82 -2.21 -10.68
C LEU A 66 12.40 -0.96 -11.35
N THR A 67 12.63 -1.04 -12.65
CA THR A 67 13.21 0.05 -13.46
C THR A 67 12.15 0.95 -14.10
N GLU A 68 10.89 0.53 -14.09
CA GLU A 68 9.77 1.26 -14.69
C GLU A 68 9.05 2.13 -13.65
N GLY A 69 8.90 3.40 -13.96
CA GLY A 69 8.17 4.38 -13.17
C GLY A 69 9.06 5.24 -12.27
N ALA A 70 8.59 6.46 -12.02
CA ALA A 70 9.23 7.37 -11.06
C ALA A 70 8.81 6.98 -9.64
N LEU A 71 9.66 6.21 -8.95
CA LEU A 71 9.41 5.75 -7.59
C LEU A 71 10.27 6.53 -6.59
N ASN A 72 9.65 6.99 -5.50
CA ASN A 72 10.34 7.49 -4.32
C ASN A 72 10.61 6.31 -3.39
N TRP A 73 11.87 6.02 -3.13
CA TRP A 73 12.30 4.88 -2.33
C TRP A 73 12.38 5.26 -0.85
N VAL A 74 11.62 4.60 0.01
CA VAL A 74 11.57 4.86 1.44
C VAL A 74 12.08 3.66 2.20
N LEU A 75 13.18 3.79 2.93
CA LEU A 75 13.76 2.70 3.70
C LEU A 75 13.05 2.54 5.04
N GLN A 76 12.53 1.35 5.30
CA GLN A 76 12.14 0.91 6.64
C GLN A 76 13.24 -0.01 7.19
N ALA A 77 14.20 0.56 7.91
CA ALA A 77 15.36 -0.17 8.42
C ALA A 77 14.95 -1.23 9.45
N GLU A 78 14.02 -0.88 10.34
CA GLU A 78 13.44 -1.78 11.34
C GLU A 78 11.99 -2.10 10.98
N GLN A 79 11.65 -3.39 10.92
CA GLN A 79 10.31 -3.83 10.51
C GLN A 79 9.35 -3.87 11.71
N LEU A 80 8.98 -2.72 12.23
CA LEU A 80 8.10 -2.58 13.40
C LEU A 80 6.60 -2.52 13.03
N GLY A 81 6.24 -3.01 11.84
CA GLY A 81 4.86 -3.12 11.39
C GLY A 81 4.43 -2.02 10.40
N THR A 82 3.16 -2.09 10.01
CA THR A 82 2.54 -1.24 8.97
C THR A 82 2.54 0.24 9.34
N GLY A 83 2.17 0.56 10.60
CA GLY A 83 2.16 1.94 11.07
C GLY A 83 3.55 2.58 11.02
N HIS A 84 4.58 1.83 11.45
CA HIS A 84 5.97 2.29 11.36
C HIS A 84 6.40 2.51 9.89
N ALA A 85 5.99 1.64 8.97
CA ALA A 85 6.27 1.82 7.55
C ALA A 85 5.67 3.14 7.02
N MET A 86 4.43 3.45 7.39
CA MET A 86 3.79 4.72 7.05
C MET A 86 4.49 5.93 7.68
N GLN A 87 4.97 5.81 8.93
CA GLN A 87 5.74 6.87 9.58
C GLN A 87 7.05 7.18 8.84
N GLN A 88 7.69 6.18 8.21
CA GLN A 88 8.87 6.41 7.38
C GLN A 88 8.54 7.20 6.11
N ALA A 89 7.35 7.01 5.54
CA ALA A 89 6.90 7.71 4.35
C ALA A 89 6.34 9.12 4.65
N ALA A 90 5.84 9.36 5.87
CA ALA A 90 5.15 10.60 6.25
C ALA A 90 5.93 11.90 5.95
N PRO A 91 7.27 11.99 6.11
CA PRO A 91 8.01 13.21 5.78
C PRO A 91 7.98 13.61 4.29
N HIS A 92 7.48 12.74 3.42
CA HIS A 92 7.38 12.97 1.97
C HIS A 92 6.01 13.47 1.53
N PHE A 93 5.05 13.59 2.45
CA PHE A 93 3.68 14.05 2.12
C PHE A 93 3.51 15.53 2.43
N ALA A 94 2.69 16.20 1.64
CA ALA A 94 2.17 17.50 2.00
C ALA A 94 0.96 17.38 2.95
N ASP A 95 0.73 18.39 3.78
CA ASP A 95 -0.32 18.37 4.81
C ASP A 95 -1.75 18.32 4.22
N ASP A 96 -1.91 18.75 2.97
CA ASP A 96 -3.20 18.90 2.29
C ASP A 96 -3.44 17.86 1.18
N GLU A 97 -2.56 16.84 1.06
CA GLU A 97 -2.74 15.80 0.06
C GLU A 97 -3.45 14.55 0.61
N ASP A 98 -4.12 13.84 -0.29
CA ASP A 98 -4.65 12.52 0.01
C ASP A 98 -3.55 11.46 -0.09
N VAL A 99 -3.45 10.60 0.91
CA VAL A 99 -2.48 9.50 0.93
C VAL A 99 -3.19 8.16 0.82
N LEU A 100 -2.90 7.42 -0.25
CA LEU A 100 -3.44 6.08 -0.47
C LEU A 100 -2.38 5.03 -0.12
N MET A 101 -2.64 4.20 0.90
CA MET A 101 -1.78 3.09 1.28
C MET A 101 -2.19 1.81 0.56
N LEU A 102 -1.24 1.17 -0.10
CA LEU A 102 -1.41 -0.12 -0.78
C LEU A 102 -0.38 -1.14 -0.28
N TYR A 103 -0.72 -2.42 -0.41
CA TYR A 103 0.19 -3.52 -0.10
C TYR A 103 0.81 -4.05 -1.39
N GLY A 104 2.14 -4.15 -1.45
CA GLY A 104 2.90 -4.63 -2.62
C GLY A 104 2.67 -6.11 -2.94
N ASP A 105 2.08 -6.87 -2.03
CA ASP A 105 1.73 -8.27 -2.18
C ASP A 105 0.23 -8.51 -2.46
N VAL A 106 -0.51 -7.47 -2.84
CA VAL A 106 -1.92 -7.53 -3.26
C VAL A 106 -2.05 -7.10 -4.73
N PRO A 107 -1.52 -7.92 -5.68
CA PRO A 107 -1.36 -7.53 -7.08
C PRO A 107 -2.67 -7.42 -7.87
N LEU A 108 -3.76 -7.99 -7.37
CA LEU A 108 -5.05 -8.03 -8.07
C LEU A 108 -5.99 -6.88 -7.69
N ILE A 109 -5.51 -5.90 -6.93
CA ILE A 109 -6.31 -4.71 -6.64
C ILE A 109 -6.63 -3.94 -7.94
N SER A 110 -7.90 -3.72 -8.22
CA SER A 110 -8.31 -3.03 -9.44
C SER A 110 -8.35 -1.52 -9.27
N VAL A 111 -8.09 -0.80 -10.35
CA VAL A 111 -8.21 0.67 -10.40
C VAL A 111 -9.62 1.11 -10.05
N ASP A 112 -10.66 0.41 -10.55
CA ASP A 112 -12.06 0.68 -10.22
C ASP A 112 -12.32 0.62 -8.71
N THR A 113 -11.81 -0.42 -8.04
CA THR A 113 -11.94 -0.55 -6.58
C THR A 113 -11.29 0.62 -5.86
N LEU A 114 -10.11 1.06 -6.31
CA LEU A 114 -9.41 2.20 -5.72
C LEU A 114 -10.14 3.52 -5.97
N GLN A 115 -10.69 3.73 -7.16
CA GLN A 115 -11.51 4.89 -7.48
C GLN A 115 -12.75 4.96 -6.59
N ARG A 116 -13.43 3.83 -6.39
CA ARG A 116 -14.59 3.75 -5.49
C ARG A 116 -14.22 4.02 -4.04
N LEU A 117 -13.07 3.54 -3.58
CA LEU A 117 -12.55 3.83 -2.25
C LEU A 117 -12.32 5.33 -2.05
N LEU A 118 -11.64 5.97 -3.00
CA LEU A 118 -11.38 7.41 -2.96
C LEU A 118 -12.68 8.23 -3.00
N ALA A 119 -13.64 7.83 -3.84
CA ALA A 119 -14.92 8.49 -3.92
C ALA A 119 -15.78 8.33 -2.65
N ALA A 120 -15.62 7.23 -1.91
CA ALA A 120 -16.32 6.97 -0.66
C ALA A 120 -15.66 7.62 0.56
N LYS A 121 -14.42 8.10 0.44
CA LYS A 121 -13.71 8.77 1.53
C LYS A 121 -14.37 10.11 1.86
N PRO A 122 -14.78 10.36 3.11
CA PRO A 122 -15.28 11.68 3.50
C PRO A 122 -14.15 12.71 3.46
N GLN A 123 -14.49 13.97 3.25
CA GLN A 123 -13.51 15.05 3.29
C GLN A 123 -12.86 15.12 4.69
N GLY A 124 -11.52 15.14 4.73
CA GLY A 124 -10.76 15.13 5.98
C GLY A 124 -10.88 13.83 6.80
N GLY A 125 -11.45 12.79 6.21
CA GLY A 125 -11.64 11.49 6.85
C GLY A 125 -10.82 10.36 6.23
N ILE A 126 -11.03 9.15 6.73
CA ILE A 126 -10.35 7.93 6.29
C ILE A 126 -11.33 7.04 5.53
N GLY A 127 -10.90 6.58 4.34
CA GLY A 127 -11.54 5.49 3.60
C GLY A 127 -10.83 4.17 3.89
N LEU A 128 -11.57 3.11 4.18
CA LEU A 128 -11.03 1.79 4.45
C LEU A 128 -11.70 0.73 3.58
N LEU A 129 -10.89 0.03 2.80
CA LEU A 129 -11.37 -1.12 2.05
C LEU A 129 -11.44 -2.35 2.97
N THR A 130 -12.61 -2.93 3.06
CA THR A 130 -12.87 -4.10 3.91
C THR A 130 -13.40 -5.27 3.10
N VAL A 131 -13.24 -6.48 3.65
CA VAL A 131 -13.80 -7.70 3.08
C VAL A 131 -14.63 -8.43 4.13
N LYS A 132 -15.74 -9.00 3.72
CA LYS A 132 -16.54 -9.90 4.56
C LYS A 132 -16.12 -11.33 4.25
N LEU A 133 -15.60 -12.02 5.24
CA LEU A 133 -15.19 -13.42 5.15
C LEU A 133 -16.08 -14.29 6.02
N ASP A 134 -16.35 -15.50 5.57
CA ASP A 134 -17.10 -16.50 6.35
C ASP A 134 -16.29 -16.96 7.57
N ASP A 135 -14.99 -17.20 7.37
CA ASP A 135 -14.02 -17.42 8.45
C ASP A 135 -12.95 -16.32 8.45
N PRO A 136 -13.07 -15.30 9.30
CA PRO A 136 -12.13 -14.20 9.40
C PRO A 136 -10.98 -14.48 10.39
N SER A 137 -10.72 -15.72 10.78
CA SER A 137 -9.62 -16.07 11.70
C SER A 137 -8.28 -15.53 11.21
N GLY A 138 -7.53 -14.90 12.12
CA GLY A 138 -6.24 -14.27 11.80
C GLY A 138 -6.31 -12.88 11.16
N TYR A 139 -7.51 -12.37 10.86
CA TYR A 139 -7.70 -11.00 10.34
C TYR A 139 -8.16 -10.03 11.44
N GLY A 140 -7.83 -8.76 11.28
CA GLY A 140 -8.38 -7.68 12.09
C GLY A 140 -9.89 -7.54 11.90
N ARG A 141 -10.56 -7.00 12.90
CA ARG A 141 -12.02 -6.75 12.87
C ARG A 141 -12.31 -5.27 12.89
N ILE A 142 -13.31 -4.87 12.08
CA ILE A 142 -13.88 -3.53 12.20
C ILE A 142 -14.92 -3.56 13.31
N VAL A 143 -14.63 -2.88 14.41
CA VAL A 143 -15.56 -2.71 15.52
C VAL A 143 -16.15 -1.32 15.41
N ARG A 144 -17.50 -1.23 15.41
CA ARG A 144 -18.23 0.04 15.39
C ARG A 144 -18.95 0.21 16.72
N GLU A 145 -18.67 1.29 17.41
CA GLU A 145 -19.40 1.66 18.60
C GLU A 145 -20.57 2.58 18.24
N PRO A 146 -21.70 2.56 18.98
CA PRO A 146 -22.87 3.36 18.68
C PRO A 146 -22.64 4.89 18.67
N VAL A 147 -21.52 5.35 19.21
CA VAL A 147 -21.13 6.76 19.36
C VAL A 147 -19.98 7.16 18.39
N SER A 148 -20.04 6.75 17.15
CA SER A 148 -19.22 7.26 16.03
C SER A 148 -17.72 6.94 15.98
N TYR A 149 -17.18 6.03 16.77
CA TYR A 149 -15.79 5.62 16.63
C TYR A 149 -15.66 4.25 15.95
N THR A 150 -14.77 4.16 14.95
CA THR A 150 -14.41 2.89 14.31
C THR A 150 -13.00 2.51 14.79
N HIS A 151 -12.86 1.35 15.41
CA HIS A 151 -11.58 0.79 15.82
C HIS A 151 -11.23 -0.43 14.99
N LEU A 152 -9.94 -0.55 14.63
CA LEU A 152 -9.38 -1.75 14.05
C LEU A 152 -8.71 -2.56 15.16
N ARG A 153 -9.15 -3.80 15.37
CA ARG A 153 -8.55 -4.76 16.31
C ARG A 153 -8.06 -6.02 15.61
#